data_b812a0d6d049a010c5416a9b9de0de2d
#
_entry.id   b812a0d6d049a010c5416a9b9de0de2d
#
_cell.length_a   1.000
_cell.length_b   1.000
_cell.length_c   1.000
_cell.angle_alpha   90.00
_cell.angle_beta   90.00
_cell.angle_gamma   90.00
#
_symmetry.space_group_name_H-M   'P 1'
#
loop_
_entity.id
_entity.type
_entity.pdbx_description
1 polymer ?
#
loop_
_entity_poly.entity_id
_entity_poly.type
_entity_poly.pdbx_seq_one_letter_code
_entity_poly.pdbx_strand_id
1 'polypeptide(L)' 'MKPGEYIMAAAKKQAEGEVATHIANIKVYQTMPAGIGEHSDVTEAVIAELDKLAAADDRLEMLNKYFNSND' A
#
# COMPACT_ATOMS: atom_id res chain seq x y z
N MET A 1 8.15 4.35 25.57
CA MET A 1 6.85 4.53 24.88
C MET A 1 5.71 3.87 25.64
N LYS A 2 4.57 4.49 25.67
CA LYS A 2 3.37 3.91 26.24
C LYS A 2 2.85 2.81 25.31
N PRO A 3 2.11 1.82 25.85
CA PRO A 3 1.60 0.72 25.01
C PRO A 3 0.83 1.19 23.77
N GLY A 4 0.00 2.23 23.89
CA GLY A 4 -0.74 2.76 22.75
C GLY A 4 0.16 3.34 21.65
N GLU A 5 1.30 3.90 22.03
CA GLU A 5 2.26 4.43 21.08
C GLU A 5 2.94 3.30 20.28
N TYR A 6 3.20 2.17 20.94
CA TYR A 6 3.74 1.00 20.23
C TYR A 6 2.75 0.47 19.20
N ILE A 7 1.47 0.42 19.56
CA ILE A 7 0.43 -0.06 18.66
C ILE A 7 0.31 0.87 17.45
N MET A 8 0.31 2.19 17.69
CA MET A 8 0.22 3.15 16.58
C MET A 8 1.46 3.12 15.69
N ALA A 9 2.65 2.95 16.28
CA ALA A 9 3.87 2.81 15.52
C ALA A 9 3.85 1.55 14.65
N ALA A 10 3.35 0.45 15.20
CA ALA A 10 3.22 -0.80 14.44
C ALA A 10 2.23 -0.65 13.28
N ALA A 11 1.10 0.00 13.52
CA ALA A 11 0.11 0.26 12.47
C ALA A 11 0.71 1.10 11.34
N LYS A 12 1.52 2.09 11.68
CA LYS A 12 2.19 2.94 10.69
C LYS A 12 3.18 2.12 9.85
N LYS A 13 3.99 1.30 10.50
CA LYS A 13 4.94 0.43 9.79
C LYS A 13 4.24 -0.53 8.86
N GLN A 14 3.12 -1.09 9.31
CA GLN A 14 2.34 -1.98 8.47
C GLN A 14 1.79 -1.25 7.24
N ALA A 15 1.23 -0.07 7.44
CA ALA A 15 0.70 0.72 6.32
C ALA A 15 1.81 1.10 5.33
N GLU A 16 2.98 1.51 5.83
CA GLU A 16 4.13 1.80 4.97
C GLU A 16 4.54 0.57 4.15
N GLY A 17 4.57 -0.59 4.79
CA GLY A 17 4.89 -1.84 4.11
C GLY A 17 3.87 -2.20 3.05
N GLU A 18 2.59 -2.02 3.34
CA GLU A 18 1.54 -2.29 2.37
C GLU A 18 1.62 -1.35 1.16
N VAL A 19 1.89 -0.07 1.38
CA VAL A 19 2.10 0.89 0.28
C VAL A 19 3.25 0.41 -0.60
N ALA A 20 4.38 0.05 0.00
CA ALA A 20 5.54 -0.43 -0.74
C ALA A 20 5.24 -1.70 -1.53
N THR A 21 4.52 -2.63 -0.92
CA THR A 21 4.16 -3.90 -1.54
C THR A 21 3.32 -3.69 -2.79
N HIS A 22 2.28 -2.87 -2.69
CA HIS A 22 1.37 -2.70 -3.82
C HIS A 22 1.99 -1.84 -4.92
N ILE A 23 2.86 -0.89 -4.59
CA ILE A 23 3.64 -0.18 -5.59
C ILE A 23 4.53 -1.15 -6.34
N ALA A 24 5.22 -2.04 -5.62
CA ALA A 24 6.10 -3.03 -6.26
C ALA A 24 5.33 -3.94 -7.20
N ASN A 25 4.16 -4.42 -6.76
CA ASN A 25 3.33 -5.29 -7.58
C ASN A 25 2.89 -4.59 -8.86
N ILE A 26 2.49 -3.33 -8.77
CA ILE A 26 2.07 -2.57 -9.95
C ILE A 26 3.26 -2.37 -10.90
N LYS A 27 4.43 -2.08 -10.38
CA LYS A 27 5.62 -1.89 -11.21
C LYS A 27 6.01 -3.16 -11.95
N VAL A 28 5.81 -4.32 -11.34
CA VAL A 28 6.04 -5.59 -12.03
C VAL A 28 5.13 -5.70 -13.25
N TYR A 29 3.85 -5.39 -13.08
CA TYR A 29 2.91 -5.42 -14.22
C TYR A 29 3.31 -4.43 -15.31
N GLN A 30 3.81 -3.26 -14.94
CA GLN A 30 4.22 -2.25 -15.90
C GLN A 30 5.40 -2.70 -16.78
N THR A 31 6.24 -3.59 -16.25
CA THR A 31 7.44 -4.02 -16.94
C THR A 31 7.31 -5.40 -17.58
N MET A 32 6.14 -6.01 -17.51
CA MET A 32 5.92 -7.33 -18.06
C MET A 32 6.00 -7.33 -19.58
N PRO A 33 6.55 -8.42 -20.17
CA PRO A 33 6.56 -8.57 -21.63
C PRO A 33 5.14 -8.59 -22.18
N ALA A 34 5.01 -8.12 -23.41
CA ALA A 34 3.72 -7.97 -24.10
C ALA A 34 2.92 -9.27 -24.18
N GLY A 35 3.58 -10.43 -24.25
CA GLY A 35 2.90 -11.69 -24.35
C GLY A 35 2.00 -12.05 -23.17
N ILE A 36 2.25 -11.44 -22.03
CA ILE A 36 1.44 -11.68 -20.85
C ILE A 36 0.15 -10.87 -20.90
N GLY A 37 0.16 -9.79 -21.67
CA GLY A 37 -0.97 -8.87 -21.75
C GLY A 37 -2.12 -9.34 -22.65
N GLU A 38 -2.09 -10.56 -23.15
CA GLU A 38 -3.18 -11.05 -23.96
C GLU A 38 -4.45 -11.30 -23.16
N HIS A 39 -4.35 -11.31 -21.84
CA HIS A 39 -5.49 -11.55 -20.96
C HIS A 39 -5.97 -10.26 -20.33
N SER A 40 -7.26 -10.01 -20.44
CA SER A 40 -7.89 -8.85 -19.77
C SER A 40 -7.70 -8.88 -18.27
N ASP A 41 -7.43 -10.05 -17.72
CA ASP A 41 -7.23 -10.23 -16.27
C ASP A 41 -6.05 -9.43 -15.72
N VAL A 42 -5.09 -9.07 -16.57
CA VAL A 42 -3.96 -8.24 -16.13
C VAL A 42 -4.44 -6.85 -15.72
N THR A 43 -5.38 -6.29 -16.48
CA THR A 43 -5.96 -4.99 -16.12
C THR A 43 -6.70 -5.08 -14.80
N GLU A 44 -7.48 -6.13 -14.60
CA GLU A 44 -8.20 -6.32 -13.35
C GLU A 44 -7.25 -6.51 -12.18
N ALA A 45 -6.15 -7.21 -12.39
CA ALA A 45 -5.13 -7.40 -11.36
C ALA A 45 -4.50 -6.06 -10.95
N VAL A 46 -4.21 -5.21 -11.92
CA VAL A 46 -3.65 -3.87 -11.64
C VAL A 46 -4.67 -3.03 -10.87
N ILE A 47 -5.93 -3.07 -11.28
CA ILE A 47 -6.99 -2.33 -10.57
C ILE A 47 -7.10 -2.80 -9.12
N ALA A 48 -7.06 -4.11 -8.88
CA ALA A 48 -7.10 -4.66 -7.53
C ALA A 48 -5.92 -4.16 -6.69
N GLU A 49 -4.73 -4.12 -7.28
CA GLU A 49 -3.55 -3.59 -6.58
C GLU A 49 -3.68 -2.10 -6.30
N LEU A 50 -4.25 -1.34 -7.24
CA LEU A 50 -4.49 0.09 -7.03
C LEU A 50 -5.46 0.34 -5.88
N ASP A 51 -6.51 -0.48 -5.77
CA ASP A 51 -7.47 -0.36 -4.68
C ASP A 51 -6.81 -0.60 -3.32
N LYS A 52 -5.95 -1.60 -3.26
CA LYS A 52 -5.21 -1.91 -2.03
C LYS A 52 -4.20 -0.81 -1.70
N LEU A 53 -3.52 -0.29 -2.72
CA LEU A 53 -2.58 0.81 -2.54
C LEU A 53 -3.30 2.05 -2.02
N ALA A 54 -4.43 2.39 -2.61
CA ALA A 54 -5.21 3.55 -2.20
C ALA A 54 -5.64 3.42 -0.75
N ALA A 55 -6.11 2.24 -0.34
CA ALA A 55 -6.54 2.00 1.03
C ALA A 55 -5.37 2.12 2.01
N ALA A 56 -4.22 1.55 1.67
CA ALA A 56 -3.04 1.60 2.54
C ALA A 56 -2.49 3.03 2.65
N ASP A 57 -2.44 3.74 1.53
CA ASP A 57 -1.96 5.11 1.50
C ASP A 57 -2.86 6.05 2.31
N ASP A 58 -4.17 5.87 2.17
CA ASP A 58 -5.13 6.63 2.94
C ASP A 58 -4.98 6.36 4.44
N ARG A 59 -4.82 5.09 4.80
CA ARG A 59 -4.61 4.71 6.21
C ARG A 59 -3.34 5.35 6.77
N LEU A 60 -2.26 5.32 5.99
CA LEU A 60 -1.00 5.94 6.39
C LEU A 60 -1.17 7.45 6.56
N GLU A 61 -1.88 8.09 5.65
CA GLU A 61 -2.16 9.52 5.74
C GLU A 61 -2.93 9.84 7.03
N MET A 62 -3.94 9.05 7.34
CA MET A 62 -4.73 9.26 8.57
C MET A 62 -3.87 9.08 9.82
N LEU A 63 -3.01 8.07 9.82
CA LEU A 63 -2.10 7.84 10.94
C LEU A 63 -1.16 9.02 11.14
N ASN A 64 -0.61 9.55 10.08
CA ASN A 64 0.30 10.70 10.16
C ASN A 64 -0.42 11.99 10.53
N LYS A 65 -1.64 12.15 10.05
CA LYS A 65 -2.41 13.37 10.24
C LYS A 65 -2.98 13.49 11.66
N TYR A 66 -3.52 12.40 12.18
CA TYR A 66 -4.28 12.44 13.43
C TYR A 66 -3.60 11.76 14.60
N PHE A 67 -2.63 10.90 14.36
CA PHE A 67 -2.06 10.04 15.39
C PHE A 67 -0.54 10.06 15.40
N ASN A 68 0.06 11.15 14.95
CA ASN A 68 1.50 11.30 14.94
C ASN A 68 1.97 11.56 16.37
N SER A 69 2.78 10.64 16.91
CA SER A 69 3.25 10.72 18.29
C SER A 69 4.26 11.84 18.52
N ASN A 70 4.71 12.51 17.49
CA ASN A 70 5.65 13.63 17.63
C ASN A 70 4.95 14.93 18.01
N ASP A 71 3.65 14.94 18.00
CA ASP A 71 2.88 16.10 18.45
C ASP A 71 2.85 16.21 20.00
#